data_db63f0505b4a652b6ea1610e8e2c1338
#
_entry.id   db63f0505b4a652b6ea1610e8e2c1338
#
_cell.length_a   1.000
_cell.length_b   1.000
_cell.length_c   1.000
_cell.angle_alpha   90.00
_cell.angle_beta   90.00
_cell.angle_gamma   90.00
#
_symmetry.space_group_name_H-M   'P 1'
#
loop_
_entity.id
_entity.type
_entity.pdbx_description
1 polymer ?
#
loop_
_entity_poly.entity_id
_entity_poly.type
_entity_poly.pdbx_seq_one_letter_code
_entity_poly.pdbx_strand_id
1 'polypeptide(L)'
;YKDLENLDKSSNEYYKLKTYIDNILNIPFGISKKLNITNFSEYLTTSKSNLDKVIYGQENVKYHILEIISQYFSNQTCSGNIFGVYGPMGVGKTTIIKDGLSKVMNKPFNFISLGGAQDSSFLDGHSYTYEGSTYGKIVDCLIKSKCINPVIYFDELDKISNTPKGDEIVNLLIHITDDSQNCNFQDKYFSGINIDLSKCIFVFSFNDPTKINNILKDRIQLIKV
;
A
#
# COMPACT_ATOMS: atom_id res chain seq x y z
N TYR A 1 -6.61 3.32 28.55
CA TYR A 1 -5.96 2.63 29.67
C TYR A 1 -6.83 2.64 30.94
N LYS A 2 -7.38 3.80 31.37
CA LYS A 2 -8.22 3.90 32.57
C LYS A 2 -9.41 2.95 32.54
N ASP A 3 -10.05 2.80 31.38
CA ASP A 3 -11.19 1.89 31.21
C ASP A 3 -10.76 0.43 31.33
N LEU A 4 -9.55 0.09 30.84
CA LEU A 4 -9.00 -1.25 30.95
C LEU A 4 -8.70 -1.65 32.41
N GLU A 5 -8.27 -0.69 33.24
CA GLU A 5 -7.98 -0.92 34.67
C GLU A 5 -9.25 -1.18 35.50
N ASN A 6 -10.40 -0.68 35.04
CA ASN A 6 -11.70 -0.83 35.71
C ASN A 6 -12.45 -2.11 35.32
N LEU A 7 -12.00 -2.83 34.26
CA LEU A 7 -12.64 -4.05 33.80
C LEU A 7 -12.11 -5.30 34.55
N ASP A 8 -13.00 -6.25 34.76
CA ASP A 8 -12.59 -7.56 35.29
C ASP A 8 -11.68 -8.26 34.23
N LYS A 9 -10.48 -8.61 34.65
CA LYS A 9 -9.46 -9.28 33.83
C LYS A 9 -9.90 -10.62 33.23
N SER A 10 -10.96 -11.21 33.76
CA SER A 10 -11.56 -12.47 33.27
C SER A 10 -12.66 -12.23 32.22
N SER A 11 -13.07 -10.99 32.01
CA SER A 11 -14.19 -10.66 31.12
C SER A 11 -13.77 -10.63 29.63
N ASN A 12 -14.69 -11.01 28.74
CA ASN A 12 -14.49 -10.89 27.30
C ASN A 12 -14.26 -9.44 26.86
N GLU A 13 -14.86 -8.47 27.55
CA GLU A 13 -14.66 -7.04 27.29
C GLU A 13 -13.22 -6.61 27.56
N TYR A 14 -12.61 -7.09 28.63
CA TYR A 14 -11.21 -6.82 28.92
C TYR A 14 -10.29 -7.31 27.79
N TYR A 15 -10.46 -8.54 27.33
CA TYR A 15 -9.64 -9.09 26.25
C TYR A 15 -9.87 -8.36 24.92
N LYS A 16 -11.12 -8.01 24.60
CA LYS A 16 -11.46 -7.26 23.40
C LYS A 16 -10.81 -5.87 23.41
N LEU A 17 -10.94 -5.13 24.50
CA LEU A 17 -10.35 -3.80 24.64
C LEU A 17 -8.82 -3.86 24.67
N LYS A 18 -8.23 -4.85 25.35
CA LYS A 18 -6.78 -5.06 25.36
C LYS A 18 -6.25 -5.30 23.95
N THR A 19 -6.86 -6.22 23.20
CA THR A 19 -6.48 -6.52 21.81
C THR A 19 -6.57 -5.28 20.93
N TYR A 20 -7.62 -4.47 21.09
CA TYR A 20 -7.78 -3.21 20.38
C TYR A 20 -6.63 -2.23 20.66
N ILE A 21 -6.29 -2.05 21.95
CA ILE A 21 -5.19 -1.16 22.35
C ILE A 21 -3.86 -1.68 21.83
N ASP A 22 -3.58 -2.99 21.98
CA ASP A 22 -2.34 -3.60 21.50
C ASP A 22 -2.20 -3.42 19.97
N ASN A 23 -3.29 -3.56 19.22
CA ASN A 23 -3.30 -3.35 17.77
C ASN A 23 -3.01 -1.90 17.39
N ILE A 24 -3.59 -0.91 18.09
CA ILE A 24 -3.29 0.52 17.87
C ILE A 24 -1.81 0.80 18.13
N LEU A 25 -1.25 0.30 19.22
CA LEU A 25 0.15 0.51 19.60
C LEU A 25 1.13 -0.11 18.60
N ASN A 26 0.70 -1.12 17.85
CA ASN A 26 1.51 -1.73 16.79
C ASN A 26 1.51 -0.94 15.49
N ILE A 27 0.60 0.05 15.30
CA ILE A 27 0.63 0.92 14.13
C ILE A 27 1.85 1.83 14.23
N PRO A 28 2.74 1.84 13.21
CA PRO A 28 4.01 2.56 13.29
C PRO A 28 3.85 4.07 13.02
N PHE A 29 3.02 4.76 13.80
CA PHE A 29 2.79 6.20 13.66
C PHE A 29 4.11 6.99 13.68
N GLY A 30 4.32 7.83 12.67
CA GLY A 30 5.49 8.69 12.58
C GLY A 30 6.81 7.99 12.23
N ILE A 31 6.83 6.65 12.16
CA ILE A 31 8.03 5.87 11.85
C ILE A 31 8.13 5.69 10.33
N SER A 32 9.12 6.31 9.70
CA SER A 32 9.36 6.17 8.26
C SER A 32 10.77 5.64 7.98
N LYS A 33 10.89 4.76 6.99
CA LYS A 33 12.21 4.36 6.46
C LYS A 33 12.74 5.45 5.56
N LYS A 34 13.90 6.00 5.90
CA LYS A 34 14.60 7.01 5.10
C LYS A 34 15.66 6.35 4.25
N LEU A 35 15.85 6.88 3.04
CA LEU A 35 16.99 6.57 2.20
C LEU A 35 18.11 7.59 2.54
N ASN A 36 19.17 7.11 3.16
CA ASN A 36 20.36 7.94 3.41
C ASN A 36 21.27 7.87 2.18
N ILE A 37 21.12 8.83 1.27
CA ILE A 37 21.92 8.91 0.05
C ILE A 37 22.86 10.12 0.19
N THR A 38 24.14 9.83 0.15
CA THR A 38 25.21 10.85 0.18
C THR A 38 25.55 11.35 -1.23
N ASN A 39 25.50 10.44 -2.21
CA ASN A 39 25.77 10.75 -3.62
C ASN A 39 24.66 10.16 -4.51
N PHE A 40 23.81 11.03 -5.05
CA PHE A 40 22.66 10.62 -5.84
C PHE A 40 23.06 9.96 -7.17
N SER A 41 24.09 10.45 -7.85
CA SER A 41 24.54 9.88 -9.12
C SER A 41 25.05 8.45 -8.96
N GLU A 42 25.84 8.20 -7.91
CA GLU A 42 26.33 6.87 -7.57
C GLU A 42 25.19 5.92 -7.19
N TYR A 43 24.20 6.43 -6.44
CA TYR A 43 23.03 5.65 -6.08
C TYR A 43 22.21 5.25 -7.30
N LEU A 44 21.98 6.16 -8.28
CA LEU A 44 21.26 5.82 -9.51
C LEU A 44 22.02 4.79 -10.34
N THR A 45 23.35 4.90 -10.44
CA THR A 45 24.18 3.94 -11.15
C THR A 45 24.11 2.55 -10.51
N THR A 46 24.22 2.49 -9.19
CA THR A 46 24.09 1.25 -8.40
C THR A 46 22.67 0.67 -8.52
N SER A 47 21.65 1.52 -8.48
CA SER A 47 20.26 1.13 -8.64
C SER A 47 20.01 0.49 -10.00
N LYS A 48 20.55 1.10 -11.08
CA LYS A 48 20.48 0.54 -12.43
C LYS A 48 21.12 -0.83 -12.49
N SER A 49 22.34 -0.98 -11.96
CA SER A 49 23.05 -2.26 -11.93
C SER A 49 22.25 -3.34 -11.15
N ASN A 50 21.60 -2.96 -10.07
CA ASN A 50 20.75 -3.89 -9.30
C ASN A 50 19.48 -4.27 -10.06
N LEU A 51 18.85 -3.34 -10.78
CA LEU A 51 17.71 -3.63 -11.64
C LEU A 51 18.10 -4.57 -12.79
N ASP A 52 19.28 -4.39 -13.40
CA ASP A 52 19.77 -5.23 -14.47
C ASP A 52 20.01 -6.68 -14.05
N LYS A 53 20.35 -6.91 -12.77
CA LYS A 53 20.51 -8.27 -12.22
C LYS A 53 19.18 -8.98 -11.99
N VAL A 54 18.09 -8.22 -11.76
CA VAL A 54 16.80 -8.78 -11.36
C VAL A 54 15.83 -8.83 -12.54
N ILE A 55 15.89 -7.83 -13.43
CA ILE A 55 14.95 -7.67 -14.55
C ILE A 55 15.72 -7.94 -15.84
N TYR A 56 15.38 -9.05 -16.52
CA TYR A 56 15.95 -9.35 -17.81
C TYR A 56 15.23 -8.57 -18.93
N GLY A 57 15.98 -7.82 -19.71
CA GLY A 57 15.40 -6.93 -20.74
C GLY A 57 14.59 -5.80 -20.12
N GLN A 58 13.48 -5.41 -20.75
CA GLN A 58 12.51 -4.42 -20.27
C GLN A 58 13.14 -3.06 -19.88
N GLU A 59 14.02 -2.55 -20.71
CA GLU A 59 14.79 -1.32 -20.45
C GLU A 59 13.86 -0.14 -20.11
N ASN A 60 12.72 -0.01 -20.80
CA ASN A 60 11.74 1.05 -20.53
C ASN A 60 11.22 1.01 -19.09
N VAL A 61 10.94 -0.19 -18.56
CA VAL A 61 10.46 -0.36 -17.18
C VAL A 61 11.54 0.04 -16.18
N LYS A 62 12.80 -0.34 -16.43
CA LYS A 62 13.93 0.05 -15.60
C LYS A 62 14.13 1.57 -15.59
N TYR A 63 14.01 2.23 -16.74
CA TYR A 63 14.08 3.69 -16.83
C TYR A 63 12.95 4.35 -16.05
N HIS A 64 11.72 3.87 -16.16
CA HIS A 64 10.61 4.39 -15.36
C HIS A 64 10.84 4.21 -13.86
N ILE A 65 11.38 3.06 -13.42
CA ILE A 65 11.72 2.86 -12.00
C ILE A 65 12.78 3.88 -11.54
N LEU A 66 13.82 4.12 -12.34
CA LEU A 66 14.85 5.12 -12.03
C LEU A 66 14.28 6.54 -12.01
N GLU A 67 13.33 6.85 -12.88
CA GLU A 67 12.60 8.11 -12.92
C GLU A 67 11.76 8.32 -11.64
N ILE A 68 11.02 7.29 -11.21
CA ILE A 68 10.28 7.26 -9.94
C ILE A 68 11.23 7.54 -8.76
N ILE A 69 12.37 6.86 -8.72
CA ILE A 69 13.38 7.07 -7.68
C ILE A 69 13.89 8.51 -7.70
N SER A 70 14.13 9.06 -8.89
CA SER A 70 14.61 10.43 -9.05
C SER A 70 13.58 11.46 -8.59
N GLN A 71 12.30 11.27 -8.94
CA GLN A 71 11.19 12.10 -8.49
C GLN A 71 11.03 12.07 -6.98
N TYR A 72 11.03 10.86 -6.39
CA TYR A 72 10.94 10.67 -4.94
C TYR A 72 12.08 11.39 -4.20
N PHE A 73 13.26 11.44 -4.82
CA PHE A 73 14.44 12.08 -4.24
C PHE A 73 14.40 13.60 -4.32
N SER A 74 13.98 14.11 -5.48
CA SER A 74 13.88 15.56 -5.73
C SER A 74 12.80 16.21 -4.89
N ASN A 75 11.78 15.45 -4.51
CA ASN A 75 10.63 15.98 -3.80
C ASN A 75 10.15 15.00 -2.71
N GLN A 76 10.87 14.97 -1.59
CA GLN A 76 10.57 14.11 -0.43
C GLN A 76 9.21 14.40 0.23
N THR A 77 8.58 15.50 -0.14
CA THR A 77 7.25 15.92 0.35
C THR A 77 6.14 15.58 -0.64
N CYS A 78 6.45 15.04 -1.84
CA CYS A 78 5.41 14.63 -2.77
C CYS A 78 4.59 13.47 -2.22
N SER A 79 3.34 13.74 -2.00
CA SER A 79 2.23 12.81 -2.14
C SER A 79 2.17 12.36 -3.62
N GLY A 80 1.69 11.16 -3.90
CA GLY A 80 1.42 10.76 -5.29
C GLY A 80 2.36 9.70 -5.87
N ASN A 81 2.91 8.83 -5.03
CA ASN A 81 3.69 7.68 -5.52
C ASN A 81 2.75 6.52 -5.92
N ILE A 82 1.97 6.71 -7.00
CA ILE A 82 0.94 5.78 -7.45
C ILE A 82 1.26 5.30 -8.86
N PHE A 83 1.56 4.01 -8.98
CA PHE A 83 2.00 3.41 -10.26
C PHE A 83 1.09 2.25 -10.64
N GLY A 84 0.88 2.09 -11.95
CA GLY A 84 0.18 0.95 -12.51
C GLY A 84 1.10 0.18 -13.45
N VAL A 85 1.36 -1.09 -13.13
CA VAL A 85 2.17 -1.98 -13.98
C VAL A 85 1.23 -2.90 -14.74
N TYR A 86 1.19 -2.79 -16.06
CA TYR A 86 0.28 -3.57 -16.88
C TYR A 86 0.98 -4.31 -18.01
N GLY A 87 0.42 -5.46 -18.38
CA GLY A 87 0.94 -6.33 -19.42
C GLY A 87 0.45 -7.76 -19.29
N PRO A 88 0.85 -8.67 -20.19
CA PRO A 88 0.42 -10.07 -20.17
C PRO A 88 0.72 -10.77 -18.83
N MET A 89 0.07 -11.88 -18.59
CA MET A 89 0.42 -12.75 -17.46
C MET A 89 1.83 -13.32 -17.64
N GLY A 90 2.54 -13.53 -16.53
CA GLY A 90 3.86 -14.19 -16.54
C GLY A 90 5.05 -13.30 -16.92
N VAL A 91 4.87 -12.02 -17.25
CA VAL A 91 5.98 -11.11 -17.61
C VAL A 91 6.79 -10.60 -16.40
N GLY A 92 6.48 -11.05 -15.19
CA GLY A 92 7.25 -10.71 -14.00
C GLY A 92 6.87 -9.41 -13.30
N LYS A 93 5.65 -8.88 -13.48
CA LYS A 93 5.17 -7.64 -12.85
C LYS A 93 5.47 -7.57 -11.35
N THR A 94 5.14 -8.63 -10.60
CA THR A 94 5.38 -8.70 -9.16
C THR A 94 6.87 -8.70 -8.81
N THR A 95 7.70 -9.42 -9.56
CA THR A 95 9.15 -9.48 -9.37
C THR A 95 9.80 -8.11 -9.61
N ILE A 96 9.37 -7.39 -10.64
CA ILE A 96 9.85 -6.06 -10.97
C ILE A 96 9.64 -5.10 -9.79
N ILE A 97 8.49 -5.15 -9.14
CA ILE A 97 8.19 -4.27 -8.02
C ILE A 97 8.82 -4.76 -6.72
N LYS A 98 8.70 -6.06 -6.42
CA LYS A 98 9.24 -6.64 -5.19
C LYS A 98 10.76 -6.61 -5.15
N ASP A 99 11.39 -7.15 -6.18
CA ASP A 99 12.84 -7.32 -6.22
C ASP A 99 13.56 -6.15 -6.92
N GLY A 100 12.86 -5.40 -7.76
CA GLY A 100 13.34 -4.15 -8.36
C GLY A 100 13.07 -2.95 -7.46
N LEU A 101 11.90 -2.31 -7.61
CA LEU A 101 11.57 -1.02 -6.96
C LEU A 101 11.75 -1.06 -5.43
N SER A 102 11.13 -2.05 -4.77
CA SER A 102 11.10 -2.12 -3.30
C SER A 102 12.50 -2.28 -2.69
N LYS A 103 13.35 -3.15 -3.28
CA LYS A 103 14.72 -3.35 -2.80
C LYS A 103 15.60 -2.12 -3.06
N VAL A 104 15.49 -1.54 -4.24
CA VAL A 104 16.26 -0.33 -4.58
C VAL A 104 15.86 0.82 -3.65
N MET A 105 14.59 1.02 -3.36
CA MET A 105 14.13 2.06 -2.45
C MET A 105 14.29 1.70 -0.96
N ASN A 106 14.79 0.51 -0.63
CA ASN A 106 14.92 -0.01 0.73
C ASN A 106 13.61 0.11 1.53
N LYS A 107 12.49 -0.19 0.87
CA LYS A 107 11.15 -0.14 1.47
C LYS A 107 10.56 -1.54 1.59
N PRO A 108 9.84 -1.87 2.68
CA PRO A 108 9.14 -3.14 2.79
C PRO A 108 8.10 -3.31 1.70
N PHE A 109 8.02 -4.50 1.14
CA PHE A 109 7.04 -4.89 0.13
C PHE A 109 5.88 -5.64 0.77
N ASN A 110 4.66 -5.22 0.49
CA ASN A 110 3.44 -5.89 0.89
C ASN A 110 2.58 -6.21 -0.32
N PHE A 111 2.04 -7.41 -0.33
CA PHE A 111 1.21 -7.92 -1.42
C PHE A 111 -0.25 -8.04 -0.97
N ILE A 112 -1.17 -7.49 -1.76
CA ILE A 112 -2.62 -7.60 -1.59
C ILE A 112 -3.21 -8.03 -2.92
N SER A 113 -3.88 -9.20 -2.97
CA SER A 113 -4.65 -9.61 -4.14
C SER A 113 -6.06 -9.05 -4.06
N LEU A 114 -6.49 -8.35 -5.12
CA LEU A 114 -7.84 -7.81 -5.25
C LEU A 114 -8.80 -8.79 -5.94
N GLY A 115 -8.26 -9.77 -6.68
CA GLY A 115 -9.07 -10.74 -7.44
C GLY A 115 -9.95 -11.66 -6.58
N GLY A 116 -9.69 -11.76 -5.28
CA GLY A 116 -10.51 -12.53 -4.32
C GLY A 116 -11.23 -11.65 -3.30
N ALA A 117 -11.12 -10.33 -3.38
CA ALA A 117 -11.76 -9.42 -2.45
C ALA A 117 -13.28 -9.38 -2.70
N GLN A 118 -14.05 -9.61 -1.64
CA GLN A 118 -15.51 -9.67 -1.72
C GLN A 118 -16.18 -8.31 -1.50
N ASP A 119 -15.58 -7.47 -0.63
CA ASP A 119 -16.04 -6.13 -0.29
C ASP A 119 -14.88 -5.25 0.23
N SER A 120 -15.17 -3.98 0.52
CA SER A 120 -14.16 -3.03 1.00
C SER A 120 -13.59 -3.38 2.37
N SER A 121 -14.33 -4.10 3.21
CA SER A 121 -13.90 -4.44 4.57
C SER A 121 -12.65 -5.31 4.61
N PHE A 122 -12.37 -6.04 3.54
CA PHE A 122 -11.10 -6.72 3.36
C PHE A 122 -9.91 -5.74 3.44
N LEU A 123 -10.07 -4.51 2.94
CA LEU A 123 -9.02 -3.50 2.91
C LEU A 123 -9.05 -2.55 4.11
N ASP A 124 -10.26 -2.10 4.52
CA ASP A 124 -10.48 -1.07 5.53
C ASP A 124 -11.06 -1.60 6.86
N GLY A 125 -11.17 -2.93 7.01
CA GLY A 125 -11.59 -3.57 8.24
C GLY A 125 -13.08 -3.57 8.50
N HIS A 126 -13.47 -4.21 9.61
CA HIS A 126 -14.83 -4.24 10.12
C HIS A 126 -14.94 -3.38 11.37
N SER A 127 -16.11 -2.77 11.60
CA SER A 127 -16.35 -1.98 12.82
C SER A 127 -16.05 -2.80 14.07
N TYR A 128 -15.32 -2.19 15.02
CA TYR A 128 -14.97 -2.77 16.31
C TYR A 128 -16.17 -3.32 17.12
N THR A 129 -17.37 -2.79 16.86
CA THR A 129 -18.60 -3.24 17.54
C THR A 129 -18.98 -4.67 17.23
N TYR A 130 -18.60 -5.20 16.07
CA TYR A 130 -18.90 -6.60 15.70
C TYR A 130 -17.99 -7.59 16.44
N GLU A 131 -18.56 -8.73 16.78
CA GLU A 131 -17.80 -9.84 17.33
C GLU A 131 -16.87 -10.44 16.26
N GLY A 132 -15.61 -10.70 16.62
CA GLY A 132 -14.60 -11.21 15.69
C GLY A 132 -14.08 -10.15 14.68
N SER A 133 -14.40 -8.86 14.86
CA SER A 133 -13.90 -7.81 13.98
C SER A 133 -12.37 -7.68 14.05
N THR A 134 -11.79 -7.33 12.90
CA THR A 134 -10.37 -7.10 12.74
C THR A 134 -10.13 -5.89 11.84
N TYR A 135 -8.94 -5.29 11.95
CA TYR A 135 -8.51 -4.23 11.04
C TYR A 135 -8.25 -4.76 9.62
N GLY A 136 -8.28 -3.86 8.65
CA GLY A 136 -8.12 -4.18 7.23
C GLY A 136 -6.69 -4.47 6.82
N LYS A 137 -6.55 -4.96 5.59
CA LYS A 137 -5.24 -5.32 5.00
C LYS A 137 -4.29 -4.14 4.85
N ILE A 138 -4.80 -2.92 4.69
CA ILE A 138 -3.96 -1.72 4.59
C ILE A 138 -3.20 -1.51 5.91
N VAL A 139 -3.91 -1.56 7.03
CA VAL A 139 -3.29 -1.44 8.36
C VAL A 139 -2.37 -2.63 8.66
N ASP A 140 -2.77 -3.86 8.30
CA ASP A 140 -1.93 -5.06 8.40
C ASP A 140 -0.56 -4.87 7.70
N CYS A 141 -0.55 -4.26 6.50
CA CYS A 141 0.67 -3.93 5.78
C CYS A 141 1.56 -2.95 6.55
N LEU A 142 0.99 -1.92 7.16
CA LEU A 142 1.75 -0.95 7.96
C LEU A 142 2.38 -1.60 9.18
N ILE A 143 1.61 -2.39 9.93
CA ILE A 143 2.07 -3.10 11.13
C ILE A 143 3.22 -4.06 10.79
N LYS A 144 3.06 -4.89 9.75
CA LYS A 144 4.08 -5.83 9.27
C LYS A 144 5.35 -5.13 8.79
N SER A 145 5.18 -3.99 8.14
CA SER A 145 6.29 -3.17 7.61
C SER A 145 7.05 -2.42 8.71
N LYS A 146 6.44 -2.22 9.87
CA LYS A 146 6.97 -1.39 10.97
C LYS A 146 7.36 0.02 10.52
N CYS A 147 6.69 0.55 9.49
CA CYS A 147 6.86 1.91 8.97
C CYS A 147 5.60 2.37 8.24
N ILE A 148 5.40 3.70 8.15
CA ILE A 148 4.25 4.32 7.49
C ILE A 148 4.44 4.53 5.97
N ASN A 149 5.61 4.16 5.42
CA ASN A 149 5.95 4.40 4.03
C ASN A 149 6.39 3.15 3.26
N PRO A 150 5.69 2.00 3.40
CA PRO A 150 5.99 0.79 2.66
C PRO A 150 5.57 0.90 1.19
N VAL A 151 5.96 -0.09 0.40
CA VAL A 151 5.36 -0.39 -0.90
C VAL A 151 4.17 -1.33 -0.68
N ILE A 152 2.98 -0.91 -1.11
CA ILE A 152 1.77 -1.73 -1.09
C ILE A 152 1.41 -2.05 -2.54
N TYR A 153 1.53 -3.32 -2.89
CA TYR A 153 1.28 -3.84 -4.22
C TYR A 153 -0.10 -4.51 -4.26
N PHE A 154 -0.99 -3.91 -5.04
CA PHE A 154 -2.32 -4.44 -5.31
C PHE A 154 -2.30 -5.23 -6.62
N ASP A 155 -2.51 -6.52 -6.54
CA ASP A 155 -2.54 -7.39 -7.71
C ASP A 155 -3.96 -7.60 -8.22
N GLU A 156 -4.09 -7.84 -9.52
CA GLU A 156 -5.34 -8.17 -10.19
C GLU A 156 -6.43 -7.08 -10.07
N LEU A 157 -6.06 -5.81 -10.25
CA LEU A 157 -7.01 -4.69 -10.22
C LEU A 157 -8.15 -4.86 -11.24
N ASP A 158 -7.88 -5.46 -12.40
CA ASP A 158 -8.83 -5.74 -13.47
C ASP A 158 -9.77 -6.95 -13.19
N LYS A 159 -9.63 -7.58 -12.02
CA LYS A 159 -10.47 -8.72 -11.56
C LYS A 159 -11.49 -8.31 -10.50
N ILE A 160 -11.51 -7.08 -10.06
CA ILE A 160 -12.57 -6.59 -9.18
C ILE A 160 -13.90 -6.76 -9.88
N SER A 161 -14.88 -7.32 -9.18
CA SER A 161 -16.21 -7.60 -9.74
C SER A 161 -16.99 -6.33 -10.05
N ASN A 162 -17.74 -6.31 -11.16
CA ASN A 162 -18.68 -5.23 -11.50
C ASN A 162 -19.98 -5.39 -10.70
N THR A 163 -19.91 -5.24 -9.39
CA THR A 163 -21.01 -5.35 -8.44
C THR A 163 -20.94 -4.17 -7.47
N PRO A 164 -22.04 -3.80 -6.77
CA PRO A 164 -21.99 -2.74 -5.76
C PRO A 164 -20.87 -2.90 -4.73
N LYS A 165 -20.55 -4.15 -4.36
CA LYS A 165 -19.43 -4.44 -3.45
C LYS A 165 -18.06 -4.23 -4.10
N GLY A 166 -17.93 -4.51 -5.39
CA GLY A 166 -16.73 -4.19 -6.16
C GLY A 166 -16.56 -2.66 -6.30
N ASP A 167 -17.64 -1.94 -6.48
CA ASP A 167 -17.62 -0.46 -6.52
C ASP A 167 -17.15 0.13 -5.18
N GLU A 168 -17.51 -0.48 -4.03
CA GLU A 168 -16.99 -0.07 -2.71
C GLU A 168 -15.46 -0.20 -2.64
N ILE A 169 -14.90 -1.29 -3.18
CA ILE A 169 -13.44 -1.49 -3.25
C ILE A 169 -12.81 -0.40 -4.12
N VAL A 170 -13.36 -0.16 -5.32
CA VAL A 170 -12.85 0.87 -6.24
C VAL A 170 -12.92 2.25 -5.61
N ASN A 171 -14.02 2.60 -4.93
CA ASN A 171 -14.17 3.88 -4.24
C ASN A 171 -13.14 4.05 -3.11
N LEU A 172 -12.86 2.99 -2.35
CA LEU A 172 -11.81 3.00 -1.34
C LEU A 172 -10.42 3.21 -1.98
N LEU A 173 -10.13 2.53 -3.08
CA LEU A 173 -8.87 2.72 -3.81
C LEU A 173 -8.74 4.15 -4.36
N ILE A 174 -9.83 4.73 -4.86
CA ILE A 174 -9.86 6.14 -5.28
C ILE A 174 -9.56 7.05 -4.09
N HIS A 175 -10.13 6.79 -2.90
CA HIS A 175 -9.89 7.57 -1.70
C HIS A 175 -8.42 7.53 -1.26
N ILE A 176 -7.80 6.35 -1.19
CA ILE A 176 -6.40 6.22 -0.74
C ILE A 176 -5.38 6.71 -1.78
N THR A 177 -5.80 6.86 -3.04
CA THR A 177 -4.98 7.42 -4.13
C THR A 177 -5.19 8.92 -4.33
N ASP A 178 -6.06 9.55 -3.55
CA ASP A 178 -6.29 10.99 -3.58
C ASP A 178 -5.35 11.70 -2.60
N ASP A 179 -4.48 12.56 -3.12
CA ASP A 179 -3.50 13.30 -2.32
C ASP A 179 -4.14 14.20 -1.25
N SER A 180 -5.37 14.66 -1.49
CA SER A 180 -6.10 15.49 -0.53
C SER A 180 -6.74 14.68 0.60
N GLN A 181 -6.90 13.37 0.44
CA GLN A 181 -7.65 12.49 1.34
C GLN A 181 -6.81 11.39 1.99
N ASN A 182 -5.73 10.95 1.32
CA ASN A 182 -4.93 9.82 1.77
C ASN A 182 -4.22 10.02 3.13
N CYS A 183 -4.03 11.26 3.56
CA CYS A 183 -3.51 11.59 4.89
C CYS A 183 -4.54 11.37 6.02
N ASN A 184 -5.82 11.21 5.68
CA ASN A 184 -6.92 11.05 6.62
C ASN A 184 -7.62 9.68 6.48
N PHE A 185 -6.90 8.64 6.05
CA PHE A 185 -7.46 7.31 5.97
C PHE A 185 -7.90 6.82 7.35
N GLN A 186 -9.10 6.26 7.44
CA GLN A 186 -9.63 5.64 8.64
C GLN A 186 -9.98 4.19 8.37
N ASP A 187 -9.38 3.29 9.13
CA ASP A 187 -9.80 1.89 9.17
C ASP A 187 -11.07 1.78 10.04
N LYS A 188 -12.06 1.02 9.59
CA LYS A 188 -13.34 0.87 10.30
C LYS A 188 -13.18 0.26 11.69
N TYR A 189 -12.16 -0.57 11.89
CA TYR A 189 -11.83 -1.12 13.21
C TYR A 189 -11.32 -0.04 14.16
N PHE A 190 -10.55 0.92 13.65
CA PHE A 190 -9.97 2.05 14.40
C PHE A 190 -10.73 3.35 14.13
N SER A 191 -12.06 3.30 14.15
CA SER A 191 -12.90 4.48 13.90
C SER A 191 -12.46 5.70 14.71
N GLY A 192 -12.33 6.85 14.03
CA GLY A 192 -11.87 8.10 14.64
C GLY A 192 -10.36 8.28 14.70
N ILE A 193 -9.55 7.29 14.25
CA ILE A 193 -8.09 7.41 14.17
C ILE A 193 -7.69 7.63 12.72
N ASN A 194 -7.09 8.78 12.43
CA ASN A 194 -6.54 9.07 11.12
C ASN A 194 -5.17 8.43 10.96
N ILE A 195 -4.98 7.72 9.86
CA ILE A 195 -3.72 7.08 9.47
C ILE A 195 -3.24 7.76 8.19
N ASP A 196 -2.05 8.34 8.24
CA ASP A 196 -1.45 9.02 7.10
C ASP A 196 -0.83 8.00 6.12
N LEU A 197 -1.46 7.82 4.96
CA LEU A 197 -1.00 6.97 3.87
C LEU A 197 -0.24 7.74 2.77
N SER A 198 -0.08 9.06 2.89
CA SER A 198 0.52 9.91 1.85
C SER A 198 1.96 9.51 1.48
N LYS A 199 2.67 8.85 2.41
CA LYS A 199 4.06 8.40 2.23
C LYS A 199 4.18 6.96 1.73
N CYS A 200 3.06 6.23 1.61
CA CYS A 200 3.04 4.91 1.00
C CYS A 200 3.32 4.99 -0.50
N ILE A 201 3.90 3.94 -1.05
CA ILE A 201 3.98 3.76 -2.50
C ILE A 201 2.91 2.73 -2.87
N PHE A 202 1.92 3.17 -3.63
CA PHE A 202 0.87 2.28 -4.14
C PHE A 202 1.21 1.81 -5.54
N VAL A 203 1.26 0.51 -5.74
CA VAL A 203 1.49 -0.09 -7.04
C VAL A 203 0.33 -1.01 -7.38
N PHE A 204 -0.30 -0.76 -8.51
CA PHE A 204 -1.40 -1.57 -9.03
C PHE A 204 -0.92 -2.43 -10.18
N SER A 205 -1.29 -3.71 -10.19
CA SER A 205 -1.02 -4.64 -11.27
C SER A 205 -2.32 -5.07 -11.93
N PHE A 206 -2.31 -5.10 -13.25
CA PHE A 206 -3.44 -5.56 -14.05
C PHE A 206 -2.96 -6.00 -15.45
N ASN A 207 -3.82 -6.73 -16.16
CA ASN A 207 -3.48 -7.17 -17.51
C ASN A 207 -4.16 -6.28 -18.56
N ASP A 208 -5.39 -5.86 -18.30
CA ASP A 208 -6.22 -5.11 -19.24
C ASP A 208 -6.56 -3.71 -18.70
N PRO A 209 -5.93 -2.65 -19.21
CA PRO A 209 -6.17 -1.27 -18.79
C PRO A 209 -7.57 -0.74 -19.16
N THR A 210 -8.32 -1.45 -20.02
CA THR A 210 -9.67 -1.02 -20.42
C THR A 210 -10.73 -1.35 -19.38
N LYS A 211 -10.41 -2.28 -18.45
CA LYS A 211 -11.29 -2.71 -17.36
C LYS A 211 -11.15 -1.87 -16.09
N ILE A 212 -10.20 -0.96 -16.07
CA ILE A 212 -9.95 -0.14 -14.89
C ILE A 212 -10.88 1.07 -14.90
N ASN A 213 -11.42 1.40 -13.72
CA ASN A 213 -12.21 2.61 -13.53
C ASN A 213 -11.42 3.85 -13.99
N ASN A 214 -12.05 4.72 -14.78
CA ASN A 214 -11.38 5.88 -15.39
C ASN A 214 -10.82 6.84 -14.33
N ILE A 215 -11.55 7.10 -13.25
CA ILE A 215 -11.12 8.01 -12.17
C ILE A 215 -9.83 7.48 -11.52
N LEU A 216 -9.77 6.17 -11.25
CA LEU A 216 -8.58 5.54 -10.68
C LEU A 216 -7.43 5.53 -11.69
N LYS A 217 -7.73 5.26 -12.95
CA LYS A 217 -6.74 5.24 -14.05
C LYS A 217 -6.06 6.59 -14.25
N ASP A 218 -6.80 7.69 -14.13
CA ASP A 218 -6.27 9.05 -14.30
C ASP A 218 -5.28 9.44 -13.18
N ARG A 219 -5.32 8.75 -12.04
CA ARG A 219 -4.43 8.96 -10.90
C ARG A 219 -3.18 8.07 -10.92
N ILE A 220 -3.17 7.08 -11.79
CA ILE A 220 -2.11 6.06 -11.85
C ILE A 220 -1.15 6.37 -12.99
N GLN A 221 0.13 6.50 -12.69
CA GLN A 221 1.16 6.52 -13.72
C GLN A 221 1.34 5.12 -14.32
N LEU A 222 0.98 4.95 -15.60
CA LEU A 222 0.94 3.65 -16.26
C LEU A 222 2.32 3.25 -16.81
N ILE A 223 2.78 2.06 -16.45
CA ILE A 223 4.02 1.43 -16.92
C ILE A 223 3.66 0.14 -17.65
N LYS A 224 3.96 0.07 -18.94
CA LYS A 224 3.76 -1.13 -19.74
C LYS A 224 4.96 -2.05 -19.59
N VAL A 225 4.69 -3.32 -19.28
CA VAL A 225 5.67 -4.40 -19.13
C VAL A 225 5.60 -5.37 -20.30
#